data_9f439022016c367630f578085bddd650
#
_entry.id   9f439022016c367630f578085bddd650
#
_cell.length_a   1.000
_cell.length_b   1.000
_cell.length_c   1.000
_cell.angle_alpha   90.00
_cell.angle_beta   90.00
_cell.angle_gamma   90.00
#
_symmetry.space_group_name_H-M   'P 1'
#
loop_
_entity.id
_entity.type
_entity.pdbx_description
1 polymer ?
#
loop_
_entity_poly.entity_id
_entity_poly.type
_entity_poly.pdbx_seq_one_letter_code
_entity_poly.pdbx_strand_id
1 'polypeptide(L)'
;LVDRFWQNTRRCVGWEVQYFGTVEPQKRGAPHYHAAIRGAIPRAELRAITKATYHQVWWPPHDDLIYDGERLPVWDQRAKTFTEPNTRTPLPSWEQACEQLTEPTHVIRFGTQVHVNGILGGTEEAGRHIGYLTKYLAKSVGQAAGLTEHASDAQRDHSHRLHAQLRVTPCSPRCPVWLLYGIQPKGARHSMTPGRCKGKAHQPEHLGIAGRRVLVSRKWSNKTLDDHRAERGAFVRQLLEQAGVQPTHGPQDGPYQWERPAPTDPDIPPRPVLLLQAVAQRQRWKAEYTAAQLATSDPPPDKDCSATSDQAA
;
A
#
# COMPACT_ATOMS: atom_id res chain seq x y z
N LEU A 1 -2.98 1.04 -4.58
CA LEU A 1 -1.77 1.67 -4.04
C LEU A 1 -1.25 0.92 -2.79
N VAL A 2 -2.07 0.68 -1.75
CA VAL A 2 -1.65 0.02 -0.50
C VAL A 2 -1.11 -1.40 -0.75
N ASP A 3 -1.76 -2.20 -1.58
CA ASP A 3 -1.25 -3.54 -1.93
C ASP A 3 0.14 -3.48 -2.60
N ARG A 4 0.35 -2.52 -3.49
CA ARG A 4 1.67 -2.30 -4.10
C ARG A 4 2.72 -1.90 -3.08
N PHE A 5 2.36 -1.04 -2.13
CA PHE A 5 3.26 -0.68 -1.02
C PHE A 5 3.72 -1.91 -0.25
N TRP A 6 2.80 -2.80 0.12
CA TRP A 6 3.16 -4.02 0.85
C TRP A 6 3.94 -5.02 0.00
N GLN A 7 3.65 -5.12 -1.29
CA GLN A 7 4.47 -5.91 -2.23
C GLN A 7 5.89 -5.36 -2.32
N ASN A 8 6.05 -4.06 -2.51
CA ASN A 8 7.36 -3.41 -2.57
C ASN A 8 8.10 -3.55 -1.24
N THR A 9 7.42 -3.36 -0.11
CA THR A 9 8.02 -3.54 1.21
C THR A 9 8.58 -4.95 1.37
N ARG A 10 7.81 -6.01 1.04
CA ARG A 10 8.30 -7.40 1.13
C ARG A 10 9.49 -7.65 0.22
N ARG A 11 9.50 -7.10 -0.99
CA ARG A 11 10.63 -7.24 -1.93
C ARG A 11 11.90 -6.55 -1.41
N CYS A 12 11.77 -5.37 -0.83
CA CYS A 12 12.92 -4.62 -0.31
C CYS A 12 13.51 -5.24 0.95
N VAL A 13 12.67 -5.74 1.86
CA VAL A 13 13.15 -6.31 3.14
C VAL A 13 13.48 -7.81 3.05
N GLY A 14 13.07 -8.49 1.98
CA GLY A 14 13.39 -9.91 1.75
C GLY A 14 12.65 -10.91 2.64
N TRP A 15 11.67 -10.47 3.45
CA TRP A 15 10.88 -11.34 4.33
C TRP A 15 9.40 -11.01 4.32
N GLU A 16 8.57 -11.94 4.77
CA GLU A 16 7.11 -11.80 4.82
C GLU A 16 6.67 -10.83 5.92
N VAL A 17 6.47 -9.59 5.52
CA VAL A 17 6.02 -8.52 6.41
C VAL A 17 4.59 -8.75 6.84
N GLN A 18 4.38 -8.86 8.15
CA GLN A 18 3.06 -8.90 8.75
C GLN A 18 2.65 -7.49 9.16
N TYR A 19 1.43 -7.12 8.82
CA TYR A 19 0.90 -5.80 9.14
C TYR A 19 -0.59 -5.85 9.46
N PHE A 20 -0.99 -4.90 10.26
CA PHE A 20 -2.38 -4.51 10.48
C PHE A 20 -2.51 -3.04 10.15
N GLY A 21 -3.45 -2.68 9.30
CA GLY A 21 -3.62 -1.30 8.89
C GLY A 21 -5.07 -0.90 8.73
N THR A 22 -5.34 0.39 8.82
CA THR A 22 -6.66 0.99 8.66
C THR A 22 -6.60 2.23 7.79
N VAL A 23 -7.60 2.37 6.93
CA VAL A 23 -7.82 3.58 6.13
C VAL A 23 -8.84 4.45 6.86
N GLU A 24 -8.44 5.65 7.18
CA GLU A 24 -9.26 6.66 7.82
C GLU A 24 -9.51 7.80 6.84
N PRO A 25 -10.76 8.21 6.59
CA PRO A 25 -11.03 9.46 5.91
C PRO A 25 -10.75 10.63 6.85
N GLN A 26 -9.94 11.56 6.39
CA GLN A 26 -9.77 12.84 7.08
C GLN A 26 -11.04 13.70 6.95
N LYS A 27 -11.17 14.77 7.74
CA LYS A 27 -12.32 15.71 7.68
C LYS A 27 -12.60 16.24 6.26
N ARG A 28 -11.57 16.35 5.43
CA ARG A 28 -11.69 16.76 4.01
C ARG A 28 -12.00 15.61 3.04
N GLY A 29 -12.28 14.41 3.54
CA GLY A 29 -12.53 13.21 2.73
C GLY A 29 -11.28 12.49 2.23
N ALA A 30 -10.08 13.07 2.37
CA ALA A 30 -8.85 12.43 1.89
C ALA A 30 -8.55 11.16 2.70
N PRO A 31 -8.21 10.03 2.05
CA PRO A 31 -7.86 8.80 2.74
C PRO A 31 -6.50 8.94 3.44
N HIS A 32 -6.46 8.58 4.71
CA HIS A 32 -5.24 8.49 5.52
C HIS A 32 -5.03 7.03 5.93
N TYR A 33 -3.83 6.52 5.71
CA TYR A 33 -3.51 5.13 6.00
C TYR A 33 -2.61 5.02 7.23
N HIS A 34 -3.05 4.28 8.23
CA HIS A 34 -2.28 3.92 9.41
C HIS A 34 -1.95 2.44 9.36
N ALA A 35 -0.73 2.06 9.72
CA ALA A 35 -0.36 0.66 9.78
C ALA A 35 0.61 0.37 10.94
N ALA A 36 0.36 -0.72 11.66
CA ALA A 36 1.32 -1.35 12.54
C ALA A 36 2.02 -2.47 11.77
N ILE A 37 3.34 -2.50 11.84
CA ILE A 37 4.19 -3.49 11.20
C ILE A 37 4.81 -4.35 12.30
N ARG A 38 4.71 -5.66 12.14
CA ARG A 38 5.39 -6.58 13.03
C ARG A 38 6.84 -6.78 12.55
N GLY A 39 7.80 -6.49 13.41
CA GLY A 39 9.22 -6.50 13.09
C GLY A 39 9.80 -5.11 12.93
N ALA A 40 11.11 -5.04 12.71
CA ALA A 40 11.85 -3.79 12.57
C ALA A 40 12.24 -3.56 11.11
N ILE A 41 11.81 -2.43 10.57
CA ILE A 41 12.23 -1.93 9.25
C ILE A 41 12.81 -0.53 9.48
N PRO A 42 13.97 -0.20 8.93
CA PRO A 42 14.55 1.14 9.04
C PRO A 42 13.59 2.22 8.54
N ARG A 43 13.48 3.32 9.29
CA ARG A 43 12.57 4.42 8.94
C ARG A 43 12.89 5.03 7.57
N ALA A 44 14.16 5.11 7.23
CA ALA A 44 14.61 5.61 5.92
C ALA A 44 14.10 4.73 4.78
N GLU A 45 14.19 3.41 4.93
CA GLU A 45 13.69 2.44 3.93
C GLU A 45 12.18 2.55 3.75
N LEU A 46 11.40 2.58 4.85
CA LEU A 46 9.95 2.75 4.75
C LEU A 46 9.56 4.03 4.02
N ARG A 47 10.26 5.14 4.29
CA ARG A 47 10.04 6.40 3.58
C ARG A 47 10.41 6.31 2.11
N ALA A 48 11.53 5.66 1.79
CA ALA A 48 11.97 5.44 0.40
C ALA A 48 10.99 4.57 -0.36
N ILE A 49 10.54 3.45 0.22
CA ILE A 49 9.54 2.56 -0.36
C ILE A 49 8.22 3.30 -0.58
N THR A 50 7.76 4.10 0.40
CA THR A 50 6.53 4.89 0.27
C THR A 50 6.64 5.89 -0.88
N LYS A 51 7.75 6.62 -0.97
CA LYS A 51 8.00 7.60 -2.04
C LYS A 51 8.07 6.95 -3.42
N ALA A 52 8.68 5.75 -3.51
CA ALA A 52 8.82 5.01 -4.76
C ALA A 52 7.53 4.29 -5.17
N THR A 53 6.58 4.11 -4.26
CA THR A 53 5.34 3.39 -4.56
C THR A 53 4.35 4.27 -5.29
N TYR A 54 3.94 3.82 -6.45
CA TYR A 54 2.88 4.45 -7.24
C TYR A 54 1.95 3.40 -7.86
N HIS A 55 0.78 3.86 -8.33
CA HIS A 55 -0.18 3.06 -9.06
C HIS A 55 -0.69 3.83 -10.27
N GLN A 56 -0.50 3.26 -11.44
CA GLN A 56 -1.04 3.78 -12.69
C GLN A 56 -2.47 3.28 -12.88
N VAL A 57 -3.36 4.20 -13.21
CA VAL A 57 -4.77 3.92 -13.51
C VAL A 57 -4.96 4.10 -15.01
N TRP A 58 -5.27 3.01 -15.69
CA TRP A 58 -5.55 2.95 -17.11
C TRP A 58 -7.06 2.84 -17.29
N TRP A 59 -7.74 3.94 -17.04
CA TRP A 59 -9.17 4.08 -17.20
C TRP A 59 -9.44 5.13 -18.28
N PRO A 60 -10.55 5.02 -19.04
CA PRO A 60 -10.92 6.07 -19.97
C PRO A 60 -11.06 7.43 -19.23
N PRO A 61 -10.81 8.55 -19.92
CA PRO A 61 -11.04 9.88 -19.36
C PRO A 61 -12.51 10.04 -18.91
N HIS A 62 -12.70 10.72 -17.79
CA HIS A 62 -14.02 10.93 -17.18
C HIS A 62 -14.09 12.29 -16.45
N ASP A 63 -13.48 13.29 -17.06
CA ASP A 63 -13.46 14.65 -16.54
C ASP A 63 -14.74 15.40 -16.90
N ASP A 64 -15.24 15.22 -18.14
CA ASP A 64 -16.41 15.90 -18.65
C ASP A 64 -17.56 14.91 -18.92
N LEU A 65 -18.74 15.19 -18.33
CA LEU A 65 -19.96 14.45 -18.61
C LEU A 65 -20.44 14.72 -20.04
N ILE A 66 -20.63 13.65 -20.82
CA ILE A 66 -21.21 13.74 -22.16
C ILE A 66 -22.73 13.73 -22.09
N TYR A 67 -23.27 12.93 -21.16
CA TYR A 67 -24.70 12.78 -20.97
C TYR A 67 -25.09 13.16 -19.55
N ASP A 68 -25.89 14.20 -19.41
CA ASP A 68 -26.52 14.64 -18.18
C ASP A 68 -28.03 14.89 -18.38
N GLY A 69 -28.78 14.93 -17.29
CA GLY A 69 -30.22 15.21 -17.34
C GLY A 69 -31.05 14.11 -17.98
N GLU A 70 -31.92 14.46 -18.99
CA GLU A 70 -32.95 13.57 -19.52
C GLU A 70 -32.48 12.71 -20.72
N ARG A 71 -31.45 13.16 -21.42
CA ARG A 71 -30.95 12.46 -22.63
C ARG A 71 -29.85 11.51 -22.27
N LEU A 72 -30.21 10.33 -21.80
CA LEU A 72 -29.26 9.31 -21.38
C LEU A 72 -29.14 8.17 -22.41
N PRO A 73 -28.00 7.48 -22.47
CA PRO A 73 -27.83 6.29 -23.31
C PRO A 73 -28.90 5.24 -23.06
N VAL A 74 -29.37 4.62 -24.14
CA VAL A 74 -30.50 3.67 -24.14
C VAL A 74 -29.98 2.28 -24.53
N TRP A 75 -30.49 1.26 -23.85
CA TRP A 75 -30.19 -0.13 -24.20
C TRP A 75 -30.94 -0.57 -25.45
N ASP A 76 -30.19 -1.01 -26.46
CA ASP A 76 -30.72 -1.67 -27.61
C ASP A 76 -30.82 -3.18 -27.39
N GLN A 77 -32.04 -3.72 -27.34
CA GLN A 77 -32.30 -5.14 -27.11
C GLN A 77 -31.79 -6.04 -28.23
N ARG A 78 -31.80 -5.53 -29.46
CA ARG A 78 -31.43 -6.28 -30.67
C ARG A 78 -29.91 -6.38 -30.81
N ALA A 79 -29.24 -5.27 -30.64
CA ALA A 79 -27.78 -5.19 -30.67
C ALA A 79 -27.12 -5.60 -29.34
N LYS A 80 -27.87 -5.75 -28.26
CA LYS A 80 -27.39 -6.03 -26.88
C LYS A 80 -26.30 -5.06 -26.42
N THR A 81 -26.52 -3.78 -26.68
CA THR A 81 -25.54 -2.73 -26.41
C THR A 81 -26.24 -1.44 -25.99
N PHE A 82 -25.53 -0.53 -25.32
CA PHE A 82 -25.99 0.82 -25.09
C PHE A 82 -25.69 1.67 -26.32
N THR A 83 -26.64 2.51 -26.68
CA THR A 83 -26.56 3.41 -27.82
C THR A 83 -26.74 4.87 -27.40
N GLU A 84 -26.16 5.76 -28.16
CA GLU A 84 -26.40 7.19 -28.09
C GLU A 84 -27.89 7.49 -28.25
N PRO A 85 -28.49 8.38 -27.44
CA PRO A 85 -29.94 8.56 -27.41
C PRO A 85 -30.56 9.09 -28.73
N ASN A 86 -29.85 9.91 -29.50
CA ASN A 86 -30.37 10.53 -30.73
C ASN A 86 -30.05 9.71 -31.98
N THR A 87 -28.75 9.38 -32.17
CA THR A 87 -28.25 8.73 -33.39
C THR A 87 -28.42 7.23 -33.39
N ARG A 88 -28.65 6.64 -32.18
CA ARG A 88 -28.70 5.19 -31.99
C ARG A 88 -27.37 4.48 -32.33
N THR A 89 -26.29 5.24 -32.43
CA THR A 89 -24.95 4.68 -32.61
C THR A 89 -24.51 3.92 -31.35
N PRO A 90 -23.99 2.70 -31.49
CA PRO A 90 -23.44 1.96 -30.31
C PRO A 90 -22.33 2.74 -29.62
N LEU A 91 -22.39 2.80 -28.32
CA LEU A 91 -21.30 3.37 -27.52
C LEU A 91 -20.05 2.45 -27.56
N PRO A 92 -18.84 2.99 -27.55
CA PRO A 92 -17.62 2.20 -27.45
C PRO A 92 -17.63 1.33 -26.19
N SER A 93 -17.11 0.12 -26.29
CA SER A 93 -16.93 -0.75 -25.15
C SER A 93 -15.82 -0.23 -24.21
N TRP A 94 -15.80 -0.72 -22.99
CA TRP A 94 -14.71 -0.43 -22.04
C TRP A 94 -13.33 -0.75 -22.63
N GLU A 95 -13.21 -1.89 -23.29
CA GLU A 95 -11.98 -2.36 -23.89
C GLU A 95 -11.53 -1.41 -25.02
N GLN A 96 -12.42 -1.06 -25.92
CA GLN A 96 -12.14 -0.10 -27.02
C GLN A 96 -11.71 1.27 -26.49
N ALA A 97 -12.38 1.76 -25.45
CA ALA A 97 -12.00 3.04 -24.84
C ALA A 97 -10.63 2.98 -24.14
N CYS A 98 -10.25 1.83 -23.57
CA CYS A 98 -8.93 1.65 -22.97
C CYS A 98 -7.81 1.46 -24.02
N GLU A 99 -8.08 0.84 -25.17
CA GLU A 99 -7.11 0.63 -26.25
C GLU A 99 -6.60 1.95 -26.85
N GLN A 100 -7.38 3.01 -26.74
CA GLN A 100 -7.01 4.34 -27.23
C GLN A 100 -6.05 5.09 -26.30
N LEU A 101 -5.78 4.56 -25.11
CA LEU A 101 -4.94 5.22 -24.13
C LEU A 101 -3.45 5.02 -24.44
N THR A 102 -2.74 6.11 -24.64
CA THR A 102 -1.28 6.14 -24.83
C THR A 102 -0.55 6.30 -23.52
N GLU A 103 -1.22 6.83 -22.49
CA GLU A 103 -0.66 7.06 -21.15
C GLU A 103 -1.72 6.79 -20.06
N PRO A 104 -1.32 6.52 -18.82
CA PRO A 104 -2.27 6.31 -17.73
C PRO A 104 -3.01 7.61 -17.42
N THR A 105 -4.32 7.54 -17.29
CA THR A 105 -5.18 8.69 -16.95
C THR A 105 -4.80 9.31 -15.60
N HIS A 106 -4.40 8.47 -14.66
CA HIS A 106 -3.93 8.95 -13.35
C HIS A 106 -2.72 8.15 -12.87
N VAL A 107 -1.83 8.84 -12.15
CA VAL A 107 -0.73 8.22 -11.40
C VAL A 107 -0.91 8.53 -9.91
N ILE A 108 -1.41 7.55 -9.17
CA ILE A 108 -1.69 7.70 -7.74
C ILE A 108 -0.43 7.42 -6.94
N ARG A 109 -0.12 8.30 -6.00
CA ARG A 109 1.03 8.21 -5.08
C ARG A 109 0.58 8.47 -3.64
N PHE A 110 1.39 8.05 -2.69
CA PHE A 110 1.23 8.52 -1.32
C PHE A 110 1.60 10.00 -1.21
N GLY A 111 0.97 10.69 -0.27
CA GLY A 111 1.35 12.07 0.07
C GLY A 111 2.76 12.13 0.66
N THR A 112 3.31 13.34 0.71
CA THR A 112 4.67 13.60 1.22
C THR A 112 4.81 13.44 2.74
N GLN A 113 3.70 13.52 3.47
CA GLN A 113 3.69 13.39 4.93
C GLN A 113 3.65 11.92 5.33
N VAL A 114 4.82 11.38 5.66
CA VAL A 114 4.99 9.99 6.10
C VAL A 114 5.62 9.98 7.49
N HIS A 115 4.84 9.61 8.49
CA HIS A 115 5.28 9.45 9.86
C HIS A 115 5.60 7.98 10.15
N VAL A 116 6.79 7.72 10.67
CA VAL A 116 7.23 6.37 11.02
C VAL A 116 7.81 6.40 12.43
N ASN A 117 7.15 5.69 13.35
CA ASN A 117 7.57 5.53 14.72
C ASN A 117 7.99 4.09 15.01
N GLY A 118 9.10 3.91 15.71
CA GLY A 118 9.44 2.61 16.29
C GLY A 118 8.73 2.47 17.63
N ILE A 119 8.00 1.38 17.80
CA ILE A 119 7.24 1.08 19.03
C ILE A 119 7.85 -0.16 19.66
N LEU A 120 8.25 -0.05 20.93
CA LEU A 120 8.71 -1.20 21.68
C LEU A 120 7.51 -1.93 22.29
N GLY A 121 7.33 -3.21 21.92
CA GLY A 121 6.23 -4.03 22.43
C GLY A 121 6.28 -4.16 23.97
N GLY A 122 5.11 -4.20 24.60
CA GLY A 122 4.99 -4.31 26.06
C GLY A 122 5.11 -2.99 26.81
N THR A 123 5.29 -1.85 26.12
CA THR A 123 5.30 -0.53 26.74
C THR A 123 3.91 0.11 26.77
N GLU A 124 3.71 1.07 27.68
CA GLU A 124 2.49 1.86 27.72
C GLU A 124 2.26 2.65 26.41
N GLU A 125 3.34 3.11 25.77
CA GLU A 125 3.30 3.74 24.46
C GLU A 125 2.74 2.80 23.40
N ALA A 126 3.11 1.52 23.41
CA ALA A 126 2.54 0.52 22.51
C ALA A 126 1.04 0.38 22.72
N GLY A 127 0.58 0.35 23.97
CA GLY A 127 -0.85 0.31 24.32
C GLY A 127 -1.61 1.52 23.74
N ARG A 128 -1.06 2.72 23.85
CA ARG A 128 -1.66 3.97 23.28
C ARG A 128 -1.75 3.90 21.77
N HIS A 129 -0.72 3.44 21.06
CA HIS A 129 -0.72 3.31 19.61
C HIS A 129 -1.71 2.24 19.12
N ILE A 130 -1.82 1.11 19.82
CA ILE A 130 -2.81 0.08 19.53
C ILE A 130 -4.22 0.65 19.72
N GLY A 131 -4.48 1.33 20.84
CA GLY A 131 -5.75 2.00 21.11
C GLY A 131 -6.11 3.02 20.02
N TYR A 132 -5.13 3.77 19.51
CA TYR A 132 -5.32 4.70 18.40
C TYR A 132 -5.73 3.98 17.11
N LEU A 133 -5.02 2.91 16.71
CA LEU A 133 -5.34 2.13 15.52
C LEU A 133 -6.73 1.48 15.60
N THR A 134 -7.10 0.97 16.78
CA THR A 134 -8.38 0.29 16.98
C THR A 134 -9.56 1.25 17.11
N LYS A 135 -9.33 2.49 17.53
CA LYS A 135 -10.36 3.53 17.65
C LYS A 135 -11.22 3.69 16.39
N TYR A 136 -10.61 3.53 15.22
CA TYR A 136 -11.27 3.73 13.92
C TYR A 136 -11.96 2.48 13.40
N LEU A 137 -11.79 1.33 14.04
CA LEU A 137 -12.46 0.09 13.64
C LEU A 137 -13.98 0.16 13.87
N ALA A 138 -14.38 0.76 14.97
CA ALA A 138 -15.79 0.86 15.39
C ALA A 138 -16.52 2.05 14.75
N LYS A 139 -15.81 3.04 14.19
CA LYS A 139 -16.42 4.23 13.58
C LYS A 139 -16.80 3.97 12.13
N SER A 140 -17.98 4.46 11.72
CA SER A 140 -18.35 4.53 10.30
C SER A 140 -17.41 5.48 9.55
N VAL A 141 -17.41 5.42 8.21
CA VAL A 141 -16.61 6.35 7.38
C VAL A 141 -17.04 7.80 7.62
N GLY A 142 -18.34 8.05 7.65
CA GLY A 142 -18.88 9.40 7.90
C GLY A 142 -18.49 9.93 9.28
N GLN A 143 -18.62 9.12 10.34
CA GLN A 143 -18.19 9.50 11.68
C GLN A 143 -16.67 9.77 11.76
N ALA A 144 -15.86 8.99 11.08
CA ALA A 144 -14.41 9.20 11.02
C ALA A 144 -14.06 10.50 10.29
N ALA A 145 -14.82 10.87 9.26
CA ALA A 145 -14.69 12.14 8.54
C ALA A 145 -15.25 13.36 9.31
N GLY A 146 -15.82 13.13 10.51
CA GLY A 146 -16.39 14.20 11.33
C GLY A 146 -17.83 14.58 10.99
N LEU A 147 -18.51 13.75 10.19
CA LEU A 147 -19.95 13.90 9.92
C LEU A 147 -20.75 13.34 11.09
N THR A 148 -20.81 14.10 12.16
CA THR A 148 -21.58 13.81 13.36
C THR A 148 -22.73 14.83 13.49
N GLU A 149 -23.62 14.63 14.45
CA GLU A 149 -24.68 15.57 14.76
C GLU A 149 -24.15 17.00 15.04
N HIS A 150 -22.91 17.10 15.50
CA HIS A 150 -22.22 18.36 15.79
C HIS A 150 -21.34 18.87 14.63
N ALA A 151 -21.50 18.33 13.41
CA ALA A 151 -20.78 18.83 12.25
C ALA A 151 -21.17 20.29 11.96
N SER A 152 -20.20 21.15 11.65
CA SER A 152 -20.47 22.51 11.21
C SER A 152 -21.15 22.54 9.84
N ASP A 153 -21.83 23.63 9.49
CA ASP A 153 -22.45 23.81 8.17
C ASP A 153 -21.42 23.66 7.05
N ALA A 154 -20.24 24.26 7.21
CA ALA A 154 -19.15 24.12 6.25
C ALA A 154 -18.70 22.67 6.04
N GLN A 155 -18.72 21.83 7.08
CA GLN A 155 -18.41 20.40 6.95
C GLN A 155 -19.53 19.65 6.23
N ARG A 156 -20.79 19.98 6.52
CA ARG A 156 -21.95 19.41 5.82
C ARG A 156 -21.92 19.78 4.34
N ASP A 157 -21.73 21.04 4.01
CA ASP A 157 -21.65 21.54 2.64
C ASP A 157 -20.49 20.90 1.88
N HIS A 158 -19.31 20.76 2.50
CA HIS A 158 -18.17 20.07 1.90
C HIS A 158 -18.50 18.61 1.59
N SER A 159 -19.14 17.90 2.53
CA SER A 159 -19.56 16.52 2.35
C SER A 159 -20.59 16.38 1.23
N HIS A 160 -21.54 17.29 1.14
CA HIS A 160 -22.56 17.33 0.07
C HIS A 160 -21.90 17.50 -1.31
N ARG A 161 -20.96 18.46 -1.44
CA ARG A 161 -20.23 18.68 -2.69
C ARG A 161 -19.38 17.45 -3.06
N LEU A 162 -18.67 16.88 -2.09
CA LEU A 162 -17.89 15.67 -2.31
C LEU A 162 -18.79 14.51 -2.75
N HIS A 163 -19.92 14.31 -2.08
CA HIS A 163 -20.86 13.25 -2.46
C HIS A 163 -21.46 13.48 -3.84
N ALA A 164 -21.81 14.71 -4.20
CA ALA A 164 -22.31 15.05 -5.54
C ALA A 164 -21.26 14.67 -6.61
N GLN A 165 -20.00 14.98 -6.39
CA GLN A 165 -18.91 14.60 -7.29
C GLN A 165 -18.72 13.08 -7.34
N LEU A 166 -18.76 12.39 -6.20
CA LEU A 166 -18.63 10.94 -6.14
C LEU A 166 -19.76 10.19 -6.85
N ARG A 167 -20.94 10.75 -6.93
CA ARG A 167 -22.06 10.16 -7.67
C ARG A 167 -21.81 10.06 -9.17
N VAL A 168 -21.05 10.98 -9.73
CA VAL A 168 -20.71 11.01 -11.15
C VAL A 168 -19.31 10.45 -11.45
N THR A 169 -18.51 10.15 -10.44
CA THR A 169 -17.18 9.53 -10.63
C THR A 169 -17.31 8.02 -10.70
N PRO A 170 -16.87 7.33 -11.77
CA PRO A 170 -16.95 5.88 -11.86
C PRO A 170 -16.15 5.18 -10.75
N CYS A 171 -16.73 4.18 -10.09
CA CYS A 171 -16.09 3.46 -8.98
C CYS A 171 -15.35 2.17 -9.38
N SER A 172 -15.58 1.69 -10.58
CA SER A 172 -14.98 0.46 -11.11
C SER A 172 -15.18 0.36 -12.62
N PRO A 173 -14.48 -0.52 -13.35
CA PRO A 173 -14.72 -0.78 -14.77
C PRO A 173 -16.16 -1.22 -15.11
N ARG A 174 -16.90 -1.77 -14.12
CA ARG A 174 -18.29 -2.23 -14.28
C ARG A 174 -19.32 -1.20 -13.82
N CYS A 175 -18.90 0.01 -13.48
CA CYS A 175 -19.78 1.03 -12.94
C CYS A 175 -20.71 1.60 -14.03
N PRO A 176 -22.05 1.62 -13.83
CA PRO A 176 -22.98 2.22 -14.78
C PRO A 176 -22.79 3.72 -14.99
N VAL A 177 -22.02 4.39 -14.16
CA VAL A 177 -21.66 5.80 -14.32
C VAL A 177 -20.85 6.05 -15.59
N TRP A 178 -20.12 5.05 -16.12
CA TRP A 178 -19.41 5.17 -17.40
C TRP A 178 -20.33 5.54 -18.57
N LEU A 179 -21.59 5.17 -18.48
CA LEU A 179 -22.56 5.54 -19.52
C LEU A 179 -22.77 7.06 -19.64
N LEU A 180 -22.54 7.82 -18.56
CA LEU A 180 -22.59 9.28 -18.60
C LEU A 180 -21.41 9.88 -19.39
N TYR A 181 -20.33 9.12 -19.55
CA TYR A 181 -19.13 9.47 -20.31
C TYR A 181 -19.11 8.83 -21.70
N GLY A 182 -20.24 8.32 -22.17
CA GLY A 182 -20.33 7.73 -23.51
C GLY A 182 -19.60 6.39 -23.65
N ILE A 183 -19.36 5.68 -22.57
CA ILE A 183 -18.59 4.43 -22.54
C ILE A 183 -19.45 3.33 -21.93
N GLN A 184 -19.49 2.18 -22.58
CA GLN A 184 -20.15 1.03 -22.01
C GLN A 184 -19.30 0.42 -20.88
N PRO A 185 -19.84 0.24 -19.67
CA PRO A 185 -19.13 -0.41 -18.60
C PRO A 185 -18.82 -1.87 -18.95
N LYS A 186 -17.75 -2.40 -18.39
CA LYS A 186 -17.38 -3.80 -18.58
C LYS A 186 -18.52 -4.74 -18.14
N GLY A 187 -18.98 -5.59 -19.07
CA GLY A 187 -20.12 -6.46 -18.84
C GLY A 187 -21.46 -5.69 -18.80
N ALA A 188 -21.62 -4.71 -19.69
CA ALA A 188 -22.86 -3.97 -19.89
C ALA A 188 -24.06 -4.90 -20.10
N ARG A 189 -25.22 -4.53 -19.57
CA ARG A 189 -26.47 -5.29 -19.66
C ARG A 189 -27.69 -4.39 -19.52
N HIS A 190 -28.82 -4.83 -20.03
CA HIS A 190 -30.07 -4.07 -20.04
C HIS A 190 -30.55 -3.56 -18.67
N SER A 191 -30.18 -4.26 -17.59
CA SER A 191 -30.59 -3.87 -16.22
C SER A 191 -29.77 -2.72 -15.64
N MET A 192 -28.75 -2.24 -16.34
CA MET A 192 -27.97 -1.08 -15.91
C MET A 192 -28.70 0.21 -16.27
N THR A 193 -28.72 1.15 -15.34
CA THR A 193 -29.28 2.48 -15.56
C THR A 193 -28.14 3.49 -15.56
N PRO A 194 -27.99 4.33 -16.60
CA PRO A 194 -26.97 5.36 -16.68
C PRO A 194 -26.92 6.20 -15.41
N GLY A 195 -25.72 6.43 -14.87
CA GLY A 195 -25.50 7.23 -13.67
C GLY A 195 -25.97 6.59 -12.35
N ARG A 196 -26.63 5.43 -12.37
CA ARG A 196 -27.14 4.78 -11.14
C ARG A 196 -26.29 3.55 -10.77
N CYS A 197 -25.35 3.74 -9.91
CA CYS A 197 -24.52 2.66 -9.37
C CYS A 197 -24.88 2.37 -7.90
N LYS A 198 -25.07 1.08 -7.57
CA LYS A 198 -25.32 0.62 -6.19
C LYS A 198 -24.03 0.35 -5.41
N GLY A 199 -22.86 0.67 -5.97
CA GLY A 199 -21.56 0.46 -5.34
C GLY A 199 -21.38 1.33 -4.10
N LYS A 200 -20.72 0.80 -3.08
CA LYS A 200 -20.49 1.51 -1.79
C LYS A 200 -19.84 2.89 -1.97
N ALA A 201 -18.96 3.05 -2.97
CA ALA A 201 -18.30 4.32 -3.22
C ALA A 201 -19.29 5.49 -3.50
N HIS A 202 -20.48 5.19 -4.02
CA HIS A 202 -21.51 6.19 -4.32
C HIS A 202 -22.47 6.45 -3.16
N GLN A 203 -22.32 5.75 -2.04
CA GLN A 203 -23.17 5.93 -0.87
C GLN A 203 -22.59 7.03 0.02
N PRO A 204 -23.43 7.96 0.56
CA PRO A 204 -22.96 9.09 1.36
C PRO A 204 -22.11 8.68 2.58
N GLU A 205 -22.48 7.57 3.22
CA GLU A 205 -21.82 7.04 4.40
C GLU A 205 -20.43 6.46 4.14
N HIS A 206 -20.08 6.23 2.86
CA HIS A 206 -18.79 5.65 2.46
C HIS A 206 -17.79 6.66 1.86
N LEU A 207 -18.23 7.86 1.49
CA LEU A 207 -17.37 8.94 0.97
C LEU A 207 -16.31 8.46 -0.05
N GLY A 208 -16.73 7.68 -1.04
CA GLY A 208 -15.84 7.15 -2.08
C GLY A 208 -15.03 5.91 -1.69
N ILE A 209 -15.02 5.48 -0.44
CA ILE A 209 -14.27 4.32 0.01
C ILE A 209 -15.06 3.05 -0.27
N ALA A 210 -14.80 2.41 -1.41
CA ALA A 210 -15.47 1.16 -1.82
C ALA A 210 -14.89 -0.09 -1.14
N GLY A 211 -13.61 -0.07 -0.81
CA GLY A 211 -12.87 -1.21 -0.31
C GLY A 211 -13.00 -1.44 1.19
N ARG A 212 -12.28 -2.45 1.66
CA ARG A 212 -12.10 -2.70 3.10
C ARG A 212 -11.24 -1.60 3.68
N ARG A 213 -11.67 -1.02 4.79
CA ARG A 213 -10.85 -0.05 5.54
C ARG A 213 -9.81 -0.71 6.42
N VAL A 214 -10.08 -1.92 6.85
CA VAL A 214 -9.16 -2.72 7.67
C VAL A 214 -8.44 -3.69 6.75
N LEU A 215 -7.13 -3.60 6.75
CA LEU A 215 -6.23 -4.37 5.90
C LEU A 215 -5.25 -5.14 6.78
N VAL A 216 -5.29 -6.45 6.69
CA VAL A 216 -4.46 -7.36 7.49
C VAL A 216 -3.69 -8.27 6.54
N SER A 217 -2.42 -8.51 6.82
CA SER A 217 -1.64 -9.45 6.03
C SER A 217 -2.21 -10.87 6.13
N ARG A 218 -2.15 -11.63 5.03
CA ARG A 218 -2.73 -12.99 4.98
C ARG A 218 -2.14 -13.95 6.02
N LYS A 219 -0.88 -13.76 6.35
CA LYS A 219 -0.16 -14.56 7.36
C LYS A 219 -0.22 -13.95 8.77
N TRP A 220 -1.07 -12.95 8.98
CA TRP A 220 -1.31 -12.47 10.32
C TRP A 220 -1.98 -13.58 11.11
N SER A 221 -1.23 -14.28 11.93
CA SER A 221 -1.73 -15.23 12.90
C SER A 221 -1.85 -14.54 14.26
N ASN A 222 -2.78 -14.96 15.10
CA ASN A 222 -2.93 -14.49 16.48
C ASN A 222 -1.77 -14.94 17.39
N LYS A 223 -0.56 -15.06 16.84
CA LYS A 223 0.64 -15.45 17.55
C LYS A 223 1.07 -14.37 18.50
N THR A 224 1.52 -14.77 19.66
CA THR A 224 2.16 -13.86 20.63
C THR A 224 3.45 -13.28 20.05
N LEU A 225 3.94 -12.21 20.64
CA LEU A 225 5.23 -11.63 20.24
C LEU A 225 6.38 -12.63 20.43
N ASP A 226 6.29 -13.48 21.46
CA ASP A 226 7.32 -14.49 21.76
C ASP A 226 7.31 -15.62 20.73
N ASP A 227 6.14 -16.10 20.31
CA ASP A 227 6.03 -17.06 19.20
C ASP A 227 6.63 -16.49 17.91
N HIS A 228 6.35 -15.22 17.62
CA HIS A 228 6.92 -14.55 16.45
C HIS A 228 8.45 -14.41 16.53
N ARG A 229 8.98 -14.11 17.69
CA ARG A 229 10.44 -14.06 17.94
C ARG A 229 11.09 -15.43 17.77
N ALA A 230 10.45 -16.45 18.33
CA ALA A 230 10.92 -17.85 18.21
C ALA A 230 10.96 -18.31 16.75
N GLU A 231 9.89 -18.05 15.98
CA GLU A 231 9.87 -18.37 14.54
C GLU A 231 10.91 -17.61 13.73
N ARG A 232 11.08 -16.34 14.03
CA ARG A 232 12.13 -15.53 13.39
C ARG A 232 13.53 -16.07 13.72
N GLY A 233 13.76 -16.44 14.98
CA GLY A 233 15.01 -17.07 15.40
C GLY A 233 15.25 -18.41 14.70
N ALA A 234 14.21 -19.22 14.54
CA ALA A 234 14.28 -20.48 13.81
C ALA A 234 14.60 -20.27 12.32
N PHE A 235 13.95 -19.29 11.68
CA PHE A 235 14.22 -18.93 10.28
C PHE A 235 15.66 -18.46 10.06
N VAL A 236 16.18 -17.60 10.93
CA VAL A 236 17.58 -17.12 10.86
C VAL A 236 18.55 -18.27 11.05
N ARG A 237 18.29 -19.18 12.00
CA ARG A 237 19.13 -20.40 12.18
C ARG A 237 19.14 -21.26 10.92
N GLN A 238 17.99 -21.52 10.34
CA GLN A 238 17.87 -22.28 9.11
C GLN A 238 18.66 -21.65 7.94
N LEU A 239 18.61 -20.32 7.79
CA LEU A 239 19.42 -19.61 6.79
C LEU A 239 20.91 -19.74 7.06
N LEU A 240 21.36 -19.62 8.31
CA LEU A 240 22.75 -19.78 8.69
C LEU A 240 23.23 -21.23 8.45
N GLU A 241 22.41 -22.22 8.77
CA GLU A 241 22.68 -23.64 8.49
C GLU A 241 22.83 -23.91 7.00
N GLN A 242 21.93 -23.35 6.17
CA GLN A 242 22.00 -23.44 4.71
C GLN A 242 23.25 -22.76 4.13
N ALA A 243 23.71 -21.69 4.79
CA ALA A 243 24.96 -20.99 4.44
C ALA A 243 26.21 -21.67 5.00
N GLY A 244 26.08 -22.84 5.65
CA GLY A 244 27.20 -23.56 6.27
C GLY A 244 27.73 -22.91 7.57
N VAL A 245 27.03 -21.92 8.10
CA VAL A 245 27.39 -21.25 9.35
C VAL A 245 26.65 -21.93 10.49
N GLN A 246 27.35 -22.71 11.29
CA GLN A 246 26.79 -23.23 12.53
C GLN A 246 26.91 -22.19 13.65
N PRO A 247 25.81 -21.80 14.30
CA PRO A 247 25.89 -20.95 15.48
C PRO A 247 26.63 -21.71 16.59
N THR A 248 27.74 -21.18 16.99
CA THR A 248 28.64 -21.81 17.98
C THR A 248 28.06 -21.91 19.40
N HIS A 249 26.95 -21.22 19.66
CA HIS A 249 26.27 -21.25 20.97
C HIS A 249 24.76 -21.07 20.81
N GLY A 250 23.97 -21.83 21.57
CA GLY A 250 22.53 -21.60 21.75
C GLY A 250 22.24 -20.30 22.49
N PRO A 251 21.00 -19.76 22.41
CA PRO A 251 20.68 -18.50 23.10
C PRO A 251 20.76 -18.50 24.60
N GLN A 252 21.01 -19.65 25.23
CA GLN A 252 21.12 -19.81 26.70
C GLN A 252 22.51 -20.20 27.19
N ASP A 253 23.45 -20.57 26.32
CA ASP A 253 24.77 -21.07 26.69
C ASP A 253 25.94 -20.14 26.29
N GLY A 254 25.64 -18.90 25.94
CA GLY A 254 26.69 -17.93 25.61
C GLY A 254 27.44 -17.45 26.86
N PRO A 255 28.76 -17.15 26.75
CA PRO A 255 29.52 -16.57 27.84
C PRO A 255 29.04 -15.15 28.24
N TYR A 256 27.96 -14.67 27.62
CA TYR A 256 27.40 -13.34 27.83
C TYR A 256 26.07 -13.43 28.55
N GLN A 257 26.04 -12.99 29.79
CA GLN A 257 24.82 -12.73 30.54
C GLN A 257 24.44 -11.25 30.34
N TRP A 258 23.23 -11.02 29.79
CA TRP A 258 22.75 -9.65 29.58
C TRP A 258 22.13 -9.13 30.86
N GLU A 259 22.86 -8.33 31.59
CA GLU A 259 22.34 -7.60 32.73
C GLU A 259 21.95 -6.17 32.34
N ARG A 260 20.89 -5.67 32.94
CA ARG A 260 20.51 -4.27 32.77
C ARG A 260 21.34 -3.44 33.74
N PRO A 261 22.34 -2.68 33.27
CA PRO A 261 23.22 -1.94 34.15
C PRO A 261 22.46 -0.83 34.90
N ALA A 262 22.87 -0.53 36.09
CA ALA A 262 22.41 0.64 36.83
C ALA A 262 22.84 1.92 36.06
N PRO A 263 22.05 2.99 36.07
CA PRO A 263 22.42 4.26 35.40
C PRO A 263 23.72 4.89 35.94
N THR A 264 24.18 4.45 37.10
CA THR A 264 25.35 4.93 37.79
C THR A 264 26.54 3.97 37.75
N ASP A 265 26.49 2.93 36.93
CA ASP A 265 27.55 1.93 36.78
C ASP A 265 28.78 2.58 36.14
N PRO A 266 29.95 2.60 36.87
CA PRO A 266 31.17 3.24 36.40
C PRO A 266 31.81 2.55 35.20
N ASP A 267 31.50 1.27 34.95
CA ASP A 267 32.03 0.50 33.82
C ASP A 267 31.27 0.77 32.49
N ILE A 268 30.20 1.56 32.56
CA ILE A 268 29.42 1.90 31.37
C ILE A 268 29.83 3.27 30.86
N PRO A 269 30.26 3.34 29.58
CA PRO A 269 30.55 4.61 28.97
C PRO A 269 29.33 5.55 28.99
N PRO A 270 29.52 6.84 29.19
CA PRO A 270 28.42 7.82 29.13
C PRO A 270 27.60 7.68 27.86
N ARG A 271 26.29 7.85 27.97
CA ARG A 271 25.34 7.71 26.82
C ARG A 271 25.78 8.44 25.53
N PRO A 272 26.40 9.63 25.56
CA PRO A 272 26.93 10.27 24.35
C PRO A 272 28.02 9.45 23.66
N VAL A 273 28.89 8.80 24.45
CA VAL A 273 29.99 7.94 23.95
C VAL A 273 29.41 6.69 23.27
N LEU A 274 28.42 6.03 23.92
CA LEU A 274 27.73 4.89 23.33
C LEU A 274 27.02 5.25 22.03
N LEU A 275 26.39 6.44 21.93
CA LEU A 275 25.78 6.94 20.71
C LEU A 275 26.80 7.18 19.61
N LEU A 276 27.95 7.78 19.93
CA LEU A 276 29.02 8.02 18.95
C LEU A 276 29.60 6.68 18.46
N GLN A 277 29.82 5.72 19.35
CA GLN A 277 30.25 4.37 18.95
C GLN A 277 29.25 3.67 18.05
N ALA A 278 27.95 3.74 18.36
CA ALA A 278 26.90 3.16 17.54
C ALA A 278 26.82 3.83 16.16
N VAL A 279 27.01 5.13 16.07
CA VAL A 279 27.06 5.87 14.79
C VAL A 279 28.29 5.46 13.98
N ALA A 280 29.47 5.40 14.61
CA ALA A 280 30.71 4.98 13.94
C ALA A 280 30.62 3.54 13.42
N GLN A 281 30.05 2.63 14.20
CA GLN A 281 29.83 1.24 13.80
C GLN A 281 28.85 1.13 12.60
N ARG A 282 27.76 1.91 12.60
CA ARG A 282 26.85 1.97 11.44
C ARG A 282 27.53 2.50 10.19
N GLN A 283 28.39 3.50 10.33
CA GLN A 283 29.13 4.03 9.19
C GLN A 283 30.11 2.99 8.61
N ARG A 284 30.79 2.21 9.45
CA ARG A 284 31.64 1.10 9.02
C ARG A 284 30.82 0.04 8.27
N TRP A 285 29.74 -0.44 8.83
CA TRP A 285 28.86 -1.42 8.18
C TRP A 285 28.30 -0.92 6.86
N LYS A 286 27.95 0.37 6.78
CA LYS A 286 27.48 0.96 5.52
C LYS A 286 28.60 0.99 4.47
N ALA A 287 29.83 1.31 4.88
CA ALA A 287 30.98 1.31 3.97
C ALA A 287 31.33 -0.11 3.49
N GLU A 288 31.32 -1.09 4.39
CA GLU A 288 31.53 -2.50 4.08
C GLU A 288 30.46 -3.03 3.13
N TYR A 289 29.18 -2.71 3.37
CA TYR A 289 28.07 -3.10 2.50
C TYR A 289 28.20 -2.46 1.11
N THR A 290 28.57 -1.19 1.04
CA THR A 290 28.78 -0.50 -0.24
C THR A 290 29.98 -1.10 -0.99
N ALA A 291 31.07 -1.41 -0.30
CA ALA A 291 32.23 -2.07 -0.90
C ALA A 291 31.90 -3.49 -1.42
N ALA A 292 31.11 -4.24 -0.65
CA ALA A 292 30.62 -5.56 -1.09
C ALA A 292 29.71 -5.50 -2.32
N GLN A 293 28.83 -4.49 -2.39
CA GLN A 293 28.01 -4.25 -3.58
C GLN A 293 28.85 -3.90 -4.82
N LEU A 294 29.86 -3.06 -4.67
CA LEU A 294 30.75 -2.71 -5.76
C LEU A 294 31.56 -3.90 -6.23
N ALA A 295 32.06 -4.75 -5.32
CA ALA A 295 32.78 -5.96 -5.65
C ALA A 295 31.92 -7.02 -6.39
N THR A 296 30.60 -7.02 -6.17
CA THR A 296 29.68 -7.92 -6.89
C THR A 296 29.17 -7.33 -8.21
N SER A 297 29.45 -6.05 -8.48
CA SER A 297 28.98 -5.33 -9.68
C SER A 297 29.97 -5.40 -10.84
N ASP A 298 31.18 -5.93 -10.64
CA ASP A 298 32.10 -6.19 -11.74
C ASP A 298 31.54 -7.35 -12.61
N PRO A 299 31.36 -7.13 -13.92
CA PRO A 299 30.93 -8.19 -14.81
C PRO A 299 31.98 -9.33 -14.81
N PRO A 300 31.54 -10.60 -14.89
CA PRO A 300 32.49 -11.70 -15.01
C PRO A 300 33.35 -11.49 -16.25
N PRO A 301 34.65 -11.83 -16.20
CA PRO A 301 35.56 -11.64 -17.33
C PRO A 301 34.97 -12.38 -18.53
N ASP A 302 34.91 -11.70 -19.66
CA ASP A 302 34.49 -12.26 -20.94
C ASP A 302 35.24 -13.56 -21.18
N LYS A 303 34.54 -14.67 -21.25
CA LYS A 303 35.07 -15.92 -21.77
C LYS A 303 35.19 -15.74 -23.29
N ASP A 304 36.39 -15.45 -23.74
CA ASP A 304 36.77 -15.52 -25.15
C ASP A 304 36.27 -16.85 -25.74
N CYS A 305 35.19 -16.77 -26.49
CA CYS A 305 34.80 -17.80 -27.42
C CYS A 305 35.70 -17.69 -28.65
N SER A 306 36.93 -18.18 -28.56
CA SER A 306 37.71 -18.49 -29.75
C SER A 306 37.02 -19.64 -30.48
N ALA A 307 36.25 -19.32 -31.48
CA ALA A 307 35.73 -20.25 -32.46
C ALA A 307 36.91 -20.78 -33.29
N THR A 308 37.30 -21.98 -33.05
CA THR A 308 38.08 -22.77 -34.01
C THR A 308 37.15 -23.14 -35.15
N SER A 309 37.35 -22.47 -36.27
CA SER A 309 36.94 -22.97 -37.58
C SER A 309 37.84 -24.16 -37.94
N ASP A 310 37.26 -25.34 -38.05
CA ASP A 310 37.92 -26.43 -38.80
C ASP A 310 37.02 -26.84 -39.97
N GLN A 311 37.64 -26.73 -41.16
CA GLN A 311 37.22 -27.21 -42.43
C GLN A 311 37.26 -28.75 -42.43
N ALA A 312 36.35 -29.39 -43.09
CA ALA A 312 36.70 -30.47 -44.01
C ALA A 312 35.45 -31.00 -44.77
N ALA A 313 35.61 -31.05 -46.10
CA ALA A 313 35.07 -31.92 -47.13
C ALA A 313 33.53 -32.03 -47.28
#